data_4e217367a79124ff3a37223eb278719f
#
_entry.id   4e217367a79124ff3a37223eb278719f
#
_cell.length_a   1.000
_cell.length_b   1.000
_cell.length_c   1.000
_cell.angle_alpha   90.00
_cell.angle_beta   90.00
_cell.angle_gamma   90.00
#
_symmetry.space_group_name_H-M   'P 1'
#
loop_
_entity.id
_entity.type
_entity.pdbx_description
1 polymer ?
#
loop_
_entity_poly.entity_id
_entity_poly.type
_entity_poly.pdbx_seq_one_letter_code
_entity_poly.pdbx_strand_id
1 'polypeptide(L)'
;MPLFTASTLALTALMPSSAAFAADDAPNTVKADVERRTVLDDVIDTENVEVGIQGGILSIEDFESNPWISAHVGYHISEHFYVKARYAQAKAGETSFEKLSNAAPLLTDAERELTYYGLNIGYNLLPGEIFFSKDTVFNSVFSVELGGGSTEFAGDEQFTVNLTANYRVFLTDWIAWDLSMSDYLFNTEVTGASKTTHNLNFATGVSFYF
;
A
#
# COMPACT_ATOMS: atom_id res chain seq x y z
N MET A 1 -8.67 -58.12 26.20
CA MET A 1 -9.48 -58.67 25.10
C MET A 1 -10.94 -58.33 25.38
N PRO A 2 -11.58 -57.51 24.62
CA PRO A 2 -12.57 -57.94 23.65
C PRO A 2 -12.50 -57.16 22.33
N LEU A 3 -12.95 -57.84 21.30
CA LEU A 3 -13.08 -57.42 19.90
C LEU A 3 -14.23 -56.38 19.75
N PHE A 4 -13.96 -55.33 18.99
CA PHE A 4 -15.00 -54.46 18.45
C PHE A 4 -15.27 -54.82 17.00
N THR A 5 -16.47 -55.35 16.74
CA THR A 5 -17.01 -55.62 15.41
C THR A 5 -17.58 -54.34 14.80
N ALA A 6 -17.07 -53.99 13.62
CA ALA A 6 -17.62 -52.87 12.81
C ALA A 6 -18.90 -53.30 12.11
N SER A 7 -20.02 -52.64 12.42
CA SER A 7 -21.29 -52.78 11.67
C SER A 7 -21.32 -51.75 10.53
N THR A 8 -21.27 -52.21 9.30
CA THR A 8 -21.55 -51.44 8.09
C THR A 8 -23.04 -51.30 7.88
N LEU A 9 -23.56 -50.07 7.99
CA LEU A 9 -24.93 -49.71 7.63
C LEU A 9 -24.98 -49.39 6.10
N ALA A 10 -25.61 -50.23 5.32
CA ALA A 10 -25.91 -49.97 3.91
C ALA A 10 -27.16 -49.12 3.80
N LEU A 11 -27.02 -47.86 3.33
CA LEU A 11 -28.13 -46.97 3.04
C LEU A 11 -28.54 -47.11 1.60
N THR A 12 -29.63 -47.83 1.35
CA THR A 12 -30.28 -47.94 0.01
C THR A 12 -31.08 -46.68 -0.26
N ALA A 13 -30.63 -45.87 -1.22
CA ALA A 13 -31.37 -44.74 -1.74
C ALA A 13 -32.44 -45.18 -2.74
N LEU A 14 -33.71 -44.98 -2.35
CA LEU A 14 -34.86 -45.09 -3.29
C LEU A 14 -34.86 -43.86 -4.18
N MET A 15 -34.66 -44.03 -5.48
CA MET A 15 -34.86 -42.98 -6.50
C MET A 15 -36.33 -42.93 -6.88
N PRO A 16 -37.01 -41.77 -6.79
CA PRO A 16 -38.35 -41.62 -7.42
C PRO A 16 -38.17 -41.44 -8.93
N SER A 17 -38.86 -42.29 -9.70
CA SER A 17 -39.03 -42.18 -11.13
C SER A 17 -39.92 -40.97 -11.44
N SER A 18 -39.37 -39.88 -11.96
CA SER A 18 -40.11 -38.74 -12.48
C SER A 18 -40.55 -39.01 -13.91
N ALA A 19 -41.86 -39.15 -14.08
CA ALA A 19 -42.52 -39.20 -15.41
C ALA A 19 -42.28 -37.87 -16.16
N ALA A 20 -41.70 -37.95 -17.34
CA ALA A 20 -41.53 -36.83 -18.24
C ALA A 20 -42.93 -36.42 -18.80
N PHE A 21 -43.41 -35.24 -18.39
CA PHE A 21 -44.47 -34.56 -19.11
C PHE A 21 -43.81 -33.80 -20.26
N ALA A 22 -44.08 -34.21 -21.49
CA ALA A 22 -43.77 -33.43 -22.67
C ALA A 22 -44.77 -32.24 -22.69
N ALA A 23 -44.32 -31.07 -22.33
CA ALA A 23 -45.01 -29.81 -22.61
C ALA A 23 -44.40 -29.21 -23.88
N ASP A 24 -45.15 -29.35 -24.94
CA ASP A 24 -44.92 -28.71 -26.22
C ASP A 24 -45.50 -27.29 -26.14
N ASP A 25 -44.71 -26.36 -25.51
CA ASP A 25 -44.86 -24.91 -25.61
C ASP A 25 -43.52 -24.30 -25.19
N ALA A 26 -42.61 -24.20 -26.13
CA ALA A 26 -41.37 -23.44 -25.91
C ALA A 26 -41.72 -21.95 -25.82
N PRO A 27 -41.58 -21.30 -24.65
CA PRO A 27 -41.69 -19.86 -24.59
C PRO A 27 -40.62 -19.27 -25.49
N ASN A 28 -41.00 -18.29 -26.31
CA ASN A 28 -40.09 -17.46 -27.09
C ASN A 28 -38.91 -17.01 -26.22
N THR A 29 -37.81 -17.75 -26.30
CA THR A 29 -36.54 -17.32 -25.74
C THR A 29 -36.14 -16.09 -26.53
N VAL A 30 -36.36 -14.91 -25.96
CA VAL A 30 -35.72 -13.67 -26.42
C VAL A 30 -34.23 -13.96 -26.38
N LYS A 31 -33.63 -14.24 -27.53
CA LYS A 31 -32.19 -14.24 -27.67
C LYS A 31 -31.78 -12.81 -27.45
N ALA A 32 -31.32 -12.51 -26.24
CA ALA A 32 -30.64 -11.28 -26.01
C ALA A 32 -29.44 -11.29 -26.97
N ASP A 33 -29.48 -10.47 -27.98
CA ASP A 33 -28.38 -10.17 -28.88
C ASP A 33 -27.41 -9.27 -28.06
N VAL A 34 -26.78 -9.88 -27.07
CA VAL A 34 -25.71 -9.26 -26.35
C VAL A 34 -24.53 -9.32 -27.31
N GLU A 35 -24.32 -8.23 -28.06
CA GLU A 35 -23.02 -8.00 -28.66
C GLU A 35 -22.01 -8.24 -27.53
N ARG A 36 -21.29 -9.34 -27.60
CA ARG A 36 -20.11 -9.53 -26.77
C ARG A 36 -19.18 -8.39 -27.15
N ARG A 37 -19.17 -7.32 -26.35
CA ARG A 37 -18.03 -6.45 -26.33
C ARG A 37 -16.84 -7.38 -26.11
N THR A 38 -16.05 -7.53 -27.15
CA THR A 38 -14.67 -7.95 -26.95
C THR A 38 -14.12 -6.96 -25.93
N VAL A 39 -14.03 -7.42 -24.70
CA VAL A 39 -13.11 -6.79 -23.75
C VAL A 39 -11.80 -6.88 -24.52
N LEU A 40 -11.34 -5.74 -25.05
CA LEU A 40 -9.96 -5.61 -25.42
C LEU A 40 -9.26 -6.00 -24.11
N ASP A 41 -8.63 -7.19 -24.09
CA ASP A 41 -7.59 -7.46 -23.12
C ASP A 41 -6.71 -6.22 -23.23
N ASP A 42 -6.74 -5.41 -22.17
CA ASP A 42 -5.82 -4.29 -22.06
C ASP A 42 -4.48 -4.91 -22.39
N VAL A 43 -3.95 -4.52 -23.55
CA VAL A 43 -2.54 -4.74 -23.84
C VAL A 43 -1.88 -4.19 -22.58
N ILE A 44 -1.28 -5.09 -21.80
CA ILE A 44 -0.53 -4.73 -20.60
C ILE A 44 0.42 -3.66 -21.11
N ASP A 45 0.05 -2.40 -20.84
CA ASP A 45 0.85 -1.29 -21.28
C ASP A 45 2.20 -1.49 -20.64
N THR A 46 3.26 -1.37 -21.42
CA THR A 46 4.64 -1.67 -21.03
C THR A 46 5.19 -0.67 -20.00
N GLU A 47 4.32 0.07 -19.35
CA GLU A 47 4.61 1.10 -18.35
C GLU A 47 4.91 0.47 -16.99
N ASN A 48 6.03 -0.26 -16.93
CA ASN A 48 6.44 -0.95 -15.72
C ASN A 48 7.26 -0.06 -14.77
N VAL A 49 7.67 1.14 -15.22
CA VAL A 49 8.49 2.05 -14.43
C VAL A 49 7.66 3.18 -13.88
N GLU A 50 7.73 3.38 -12.57
CA GLU A 50 7.10 4.48 -11.85
C GLU A 50 8.18 5.44 -11.34
N VAL A 51 8.00 6.75 -11.53
CA VAL A 51 8.82 7.78 -10.90
C VAL A 51 7.89 8.79 -10.25
N GLY A 52 8.11 9.09 -8.97
CA GLY A 52 7.24 10.00 -8.27
C GLY A 52 7.93 10.86 -7.23
N ILE A 53 7.22 11.91 -6.84
CA ILE A 53 7.59 12.82 -5.76
C ILE A 53 6.41 12.96 -4.80
N GLN A 54 6.71 13.03 -3.51
CA GLN A 54 5.70 13.20 -2.47
C GLN A 54 6.17 14.28 -1.49
N GLY A 55 5.20 15.04 -0.97
CA GLY A 55 5.41 15.98 0.11
C GLY A 55 4.43 15.72 1.23
N GLY A 56 4.82 15.96 2.46
CA GLY A 56 3.97 15.65 3.60
C GLY A 56 4.51 16.13 4.92
N ILE A 57 4.11 15.46 5.97
CA ILE A 57 4.48 15.76 7.34
C ILE A 57 5.01 14.46 7.97
N LEU A 58 6.20 14.54 8.56
CA LEU A 58 6.80 13.50 9.38
C LEU A 58 6.69 13.88 10.85
N SER A 59 6.06 13.04 11.64
CA SER A 59 6.04 13.12 13.10
C SER A 59 7.10 12.18 13.66
N ILE A 60 8.23 12.73 14.08
CA ILE A 60 9.30 11.99 14.73
C ILE A 60 8.96 11.89 16.21
N GLU A 61 9.07 10.68 16.79
CA GLU A 61 8.78 10.46 18.22
C GLU A 61 9.68 11.34 19.09
N ASP A 62 9.10 12.02 20.08
CA ASP A 62 9.72 13.00 20.99
C ASP A 62 10.09 14.36 20.34
N PHE A 63 9.86 14.54 19.02
CA PHE A 63 10.09 15.78 18.29
C PHE A 63 8.79 16.34 17.72
N GLU A 64 8.83 17.57 17.22
CA GLU A 64 7.71 18.16 16.48
C GLU A 64 7.48 17.46 15.14
N SER A 65 6.26 17.63 14.63
CA SER A 65 5.94 17.24 13.25
C SER A 65 6.55 18.25 12.27
N ASN A 66 7.22 17.75 11.25
CA ASN A 66 8.02 18.56 10.35
C ASN A 66 7.72 18.25 8.88
N PRO A 67 7.96 19.22 7.97
CA PRO A 67 7.84 18.97 6.55
C PRO A 67 8.74 17.81 6.10
N TRP A 68 8.16 16.98 5.25
CA TRP A 68 8.80 15.82 4.63
C TRP A 68 8.69 15.93 3.12
N ILE A 69 9.78 15.63 2.42
CA ILE A 69 9.79 15.50 0.98
C ILE A 69 10.47 14.19 0.59
N SER A 70 9.93 13.50 -0.40
CA SER A 70 10.52 12.27 -0.92
C SER A 70 10.40 12.16 -2.43
N ALA A 71 11.34 11.43 -3.03
CA ALA A 71 11.31 10.96 -4.39
C ALA A 71 11.43 9.44 -4.41
N HIS A 72 10.82 8.80 -5.38
CA HIS A 72 10.90 7.36 -5.54
C HIS A 72 10.93 6.93 -7.00
N VAL A 73 11.51 5.76 -7.21
CA VAL A 73 11.49 5.03 -8.48
C VAL A 73 10.98 3.63 -8.19
N GLY A 74 9.95 3.21 -8.89
CA GLY A 74 9.31 1.90 -8.76
C GLY A 74 9.45 1.08 -10.03
N TYR A 75 9.44 -0.23 -9.88
CA TYR A 75 9.33 -1.18 -10.97
C TYR A 75 8.23 -2.18 -10.66
N HIS A 76 7.20 -2.21 -11.51
CA HIS A 76 6.06 -3.10 -11.41
C HIS A 76 6.41 -4.45 -12.05
N ILE A 77 6.58 -5.49 -11.22
CA ILE A 77 6.91 -6.86 -11.65
C ILE A 77 5.67 -7.54 -12.20
N SER A 78 4.52 -7.21 -11.65
CA SER A 78 3.20 -7.69 -12.05
C SER A 78 2.14 -6.67 -11.61
N GLU A 79 0.89 -6.89 -11.99
CA GLU A 79 -0.26 -6.08 -11.54
C GLU A 79 -0.35 -5.96 -10.00
N HIS A 80 0.13 -6.97 -9.28
CA HIS A 80 0.03 -7.03 -7.83
C HIS A 80 1.32 -6.66 -7.11
N PHE A 81 2.49 -6.95 -7.68
CA PHE A 81 3.78 -6.78 -7.01
C PHE A 81 4.66 -5.74 -7.70
N TYR A 82 5.25 -4.88 -6.89
CA TYR A 82 6.26 -3.91 -7.33
C TYR A 82 7.37 -3.76 -6.30
N VAL A 83 8.50 -3.26 -6.76
CA VAL A 83 9.65 -2.87 -5.94
C VAL A 83 9.86 -1.39 -6.11
N LYS A 84 10.13 -0.66 -5.02
CA LYS A 84 10.29 0.79 -5.02
C LYS A 84 11.54 1.19 -4.25
N ALA A 85 12.44 1.95 -4.89
CA ALA A 85 13.52 2.66 -4.22
C ALA A 85 13.00 4.05 -3.80
N ARG A 86 13.25 4.45 -2.55
CA ARG A 86 12.81 5.74 -2.00
C ARG A 86 13.98 6.49 -1.39
N TYR A 87 14.04 7.78 -1.65
CA TYR A 87 14.90 8.75 -0.99
C TYR A 87 14.03 9.84 -0.39
N ALA A 88 14.31 10.24 0.84
CA ALA A 88 13.49 11.23 1.51
C ALA A 88 14.29 12.08 2.48
N GLN A 89 13.80 13.29 2.72
CA GLN A 89 14.40 14.26 3.63
C GLN A 89 13.34 14.93 4.49
N ALA A 90 13.71 15.19 5.74
CA ALA A 90 12.99 16.05 6.68
C ALA A 90 13.98 16.80 7.56
N LYS A 91 13.51 17.86 8.23
CA LYS A 91 14.29 18.52 9.27
C LYS A 91 13.51 18.45 10.58
N ALA A 92 14.08 17.81 11.60
CA ALA A 92 13.46 17.71 12.92
C ALA A 92 13.36 19.08 13.59
N GLY A 93 12.21 19.35 14.21
CA GLY A 93 12.01 20.54 15.04
C GLY A 93 12.66 20.43 16.42
N GLU A 94 12.21 21.26 17.33
CA GLU A 94 12.64 21.20 18.73
C GLU A 94 11.98 20.01 19.44
N THR A 95 12.67 19.43 20.39
CA THR A 95 12.09 18.41 21.28
C THR A 95 11.10 19.03 22.25
N SER A 96 10.15 18.23 22.74
CA SER A 96 9.25 18.65 23.82
C SER A 96 10.03 19.08 25.09
N PHE A 97 11.19 18.46 25.33
CA PHE A 97 12.07 18.82 26.45
C PHE A 97 12.71 20.20 26.28
N GLU A 98 13.22 20.52 25.09
CA GLU A 98 13.80 21.84 24.78
C GLU A 98 12.79 22.96 24.99
N LYS A 99 11.55 22.76 24.52
CA LYS A 99 10.47 23.73 24.68
C LYS A 99 10.03 23.95 26.13
N LEU A 100 9.86 22.87 26.89
CA LEU A 100 9.36 22.94 28.26
C LEU A 100 10.41 23.42 29.26
N SER A 101 11.68 23.05 29.06
CA SER A 101 12.76 23.39 29.98
C SER A 101 13.48 24.69 29.65
N ASN A 102 13.23 25.26 28.45
CA ASN A 102 14.01 26.38 27.90
C ASN A 102 15.53 26.09 27.95
N ALA A 103 15.89 24.82 27.78
CA ALA A 103 17.26 24.32 27.83
C ALA A 103 18.01 24.66 26.53
N ALA A 104 19.32 24.49 26.57
CA ALA A 104 20.13 24.58 25.35
C ALA A 104 19.71 23.52 24.35
N PRO A 105 19.80 23.79 23.03
CA PRO A 105 19.46 22.83 21.98
C PRO A 105 20.21 21.50 22.21
N LEU A 106 19.48 20.38 22.12
CA LEU A 106 20.04 19.02 22.23
C LEU A 106 20.80 18.62 20.97
N LEU A 107 20.34 19.11 19.81
CA LEU A 107 20.91 18.82 18.50
C LEU A 107 21.30 20.12 17.81
N THR A 108 22.39 20.08 17.08
CA THR A 108 22.78 21.15 16.15
C THR A 108 21.85 21.18 14.93
N ASP A 109 21.84 22.28 14.18
CA ASP A 109 21.02 22.39 12.97
C ASP A 109 21.31 21.30 11.92
N ALA A 110 22.56 20.83 11.84
CA ALA A 110 22.95 19.74 10.95
C ALA A 110 22.47 18.37 11.45
N GLU A 111 22.51 18.12 12.75
CA GLU A 111 22.03 16.87 13.35
C GLU A 111 20.50 16.75 13.32
N ARG A 112 19.79 17.85 13.10
CA ARG A 112 18.32 17.86 12.91
C ARG A 112 17.90 17.42 11.51
N GLU A 113 18.82 17.34 10.55
CA GLU A 113 18.51 16.82 9.23
C GLU A 113 18.33 15.30 9.30
N LEU A 114 17.18 14.84 8.81
CA LEU A 114 16.86 13.43 8.67
C LEU A 114 16.87 13.09 7.19
N THR A 115 17.70 12.13 6.82
CA THR A 115 17.76 11.59 5.46
C THR A 115 17.45 10.09 5.50
N TYR A 116 16.50 9.64 4.69
CA TYR A 116 16.15 8.24 4.54
C TYR A 116 16.37 7.79 3.11
N TYR A 117 16.93 6.59 2.95
CA TYR A 117 16.99 5.88 1.68
C TYR A 117 16.77 4.39 1.89
N GLY A 118 15.98 3.76 1.02
CA GLY A 118 15.61 2.35 1.20
C GLY A 118 14.91 1.75 0.00
N LEU A 119 14.67 0.44 0.12
CA LEU A 119 13.95 -0.36 -0.84
C LEU A 119 12.70 -0.94 -0.18
N ASN A 120 11.60 -0.89 -0.92
CA ASN A 120 10.31 -1.39 -0.50
C ASN A 120 9.81 -2.44 -1.50
N ILE A 121 9.11 -3.44 -0.98
CA ILE A 121 8.29 -4.34 -1.78
C ILE A 121 6.85 -3.94 -1.52
N GLY A 122 6.09 -3.70 -2.57
CA GLY A 122 4.69 -3.31 -2.51
C GLY A 122 3.78 -4.38 -3.08
N TYR A 123 2.58 -4.43 -2.53
CA TYR A 123 1.50 -5.31 -2.98
C TYR A 123 0.20 -4.52 -3.16
N ASN A 124 -0.37 -4.58 -4.36
CA ASN A 124 -1.66 -4.00 -4.70
C ASN A 124 -2.78 -4.90 -4.17
N LEU A 125 -3.45 -4.47 -3.10
CA LEU A 125 -4.47 -5.26 -2.39
C LEU A 125 -5.85 -5.14 -3.01
N LEU A 126 -6.29 -3.90 -3.23
CA LEU A 126 -7.68 -3.59 -3.58
C LEU A 126 -7.70 -2.63 -4.78
N PRO A 127 -7.91 -3.14 -6.00
CA PRO A 127 -8.29 -2.31 -7.12
C PRO A 127 -9.69 -1.76 -6.91
N GLY A 128 -9.93 -0.53 -7.34
CA GLY A 128 -11.21 0.15 -7.16
C GLY A 128 -11.42 1.23 -8.21
N GLU A 129 -12.58 1.84 -8.17
CA GLU A 129 -12.97 2.94 -9.04
C GLU A 129 -13.54 4.08 -8.20
N ILE A 130 -13.20 5.31 -8.56
CA ILE A 130 -13.75 6.52 -7.96
C ILE A 130 -14.66 7.20 -8.97
N PHE A 131 -15.94 7.30 -8.63
CA PHE A 131 -16.92 8.04 -9.40
C PHE A 131 -16.92 9.50 -9.00
N PHE A 132 -16.25 10.34 -9.78
CA PHE A 132 -16.18 11.78 -9.53
C PHE A 132 -17.41 12.52 -10.09
N SER A 133 -17.94 12.06 -11.22
CA SER A 133 -19.12 12.59 -11.89
C SER A 133 -19.87 11.46 -12.57
N LYS A 134 -21.03 11.76 -13.18
CA LYS A 134 -21.81 10.78 -13.96
C LYS A 134 -21.03 10.21 -15.14
N ASP A 135 -20.09 11.00 -15.67
CA ASP A 135 -19.32 10.66 -16.89
C ASP A 135 -17.81 10.54 -16.64
N THR A 136 -17.36 10.69 -15.37
CA THR A 136 -15.94 10.65 -15.04
C THR A 136 -15.68 9.64 -13.93
N VAL A 137 -14.93 8.60 -14.28
CA VAL A 137 -14.51 7.53 -13.39
C VAL A 137 -12.98 7.46 -13.42
N PHE A 138 -12.33 7.37 -12.26
CA PHE A 138 -10.91 7.17 -12.12
C PHE A 138 -10.65 5.80 -11.52
N ASN A 139 -9.68 5.10 -12.07
CA ASN A 139 -9.17 3.88 -11.46
C ASN A 139 -8.41 4.22 -10.18
N SER A 140 -8.53 3.39 -9.18
CA SER A 140 -7.79 3.54 -7.93
C SER A 140 -7.26 2.21 -7.44
N VAL A 141 -6.21 2.26 -6.61
CA VAL A 141 -5.66 1.06 -5.99
C VAL A 141 -5.21 1.38 -4.57
N PHE A 142 -5.56 0.50 -3.64
CA PHE A 142 -4.99 0.50 -2.30
C PHE A 142 -3.88 -0.54 -2.25
N SER A 143 -2.70 -0.12 -1.79
CA SER A 143 -1.51 -0.97 -1.69
C SER A 143 -0.85 -0.86 -0.33
N VAL A 144 -0.08 -1.89 0.03
CA VAL A 144 0.78 -1.90 1.20
C VAL A 144 2.21 -2.14 0.76
N GLU A 145 3.15 -1.46 1.41
CA GLU A 145 4.58 -1.60 1.16
C GLU A 145 5.27 -1.98 2.47
N LEU A 146 6.19 -2.92 2.40
CA LEU A 146 7.14 -3.24 3.46
C LEU A 146 8.53 -2.98 2.93
N GLY A 147 9.33 -2.24 3.67
CA GLY A 147 10.66 -1.86 3.23
C GLY A 147 11.70 -1.88 4.33
N GLY A 148 12.94 -1.79 3.88
CA GLY A 148 14.10 -1.63 4.72
C GLY A 148 15.08 -0.66 4.08
N GLY A 149 15.79 0.08 4.91
CA GLY A 149 16.72 1.08 4.45
C GLY A 149 17.59 1.61 5.58
N SER A 150 18.15 2.77 5.36
CA SER A 150 18.95 3.48 6.33
C SER A 150 18.41 4.88 6.56
N THR A 151 18.37 5.30 7.81
CA THR A 151 18.06 6.68 8.21
C THR A 151 19.28 7.29 8.88
N GLU A 152 19.74 8.38 8.33
CA GLU A 152 20.73 9.26 8.97
C GLU A 152 20.00 10.33 9.76
N PHE A 153 20.19 10.35 11.08
CA PHE A 153 19.55 11.29 12.00
C PHE A 153 20.40 11.46 13.27
N ALA A 154 20.48 12.67 13.79
CA ALA A 154 21.25 13.03 14.97
C ALA A 154 22.75 12.67 14.88
N GLY A 155 23.32 12.64 13.67
CA GLY A 155 24.71 12.28 13.42
C GLY A 155 25.01 10.78 13.35
N ASP A 156 23.98 9.94 13.51
CA ASP A 156 24.09 8.48 13.44
C ASP A 156 23.29 7.92 12.27
N GLU A 157 23.82 6.85 11.66
CA GLU A 157 23.13 6.09 10.63
C GLU A 157 22.51 4.83 11.24
N GLN A 158 21.19 4.69 11.10
CA GLN A 158 20.41 3.62 11.72
C GLN A 158 19.66 2.81 10.68
N PHE A 159 19.67 1.49 10.84
CA PHE A 159 18.82 0.63 10.03
C PHE A 159 17.34 0.91 10.32
N THR A 160 16.57 1.10 9.28
CA THR A 160 15.16 1.48 9.34
C THR A 160 14.30 0.44 8.65
N VAL A 161 13.25 -0.02 9.32
CA VAL A 161 12.17 -0.78 8.71
C VAL A 161 11.00 0.16 8.50
N ASN A 162 10.35 0.10 7.35
CA ASN A 162 9.14 0.88 7.11
C ASN A 162 7.97 0.02 6.68
N LEU A 163 6.78 0.44 7.12
CA LEU A 163 5.50 -0.07 6.67
C LEU A 163 4.70 1.09 6.09
N THR A 164 4.22 0.96 4.86
CA THR A 164 3.45 2.02 4.19
C THR A 164 2.12 1.47 3.70
N ALA A 165 1.05 2.22 3.96
CA ALA A 165 -0.23 2.09 3.29
C ALA A 165 -0.34 3.22 2.26
N ASN A 166 -0.64 2.90 1.02
CA ASN A 166 -0.73 3.86 -0.07
C ASN A 166 -2.07 3.71 -0.81
N TYR A 167 -2.73 4.84 -1.03
CA TYR A 167 -3.92 4.93 -1.87
C TYR A 167 -3.59 5.76 -3.10
N ARG A 168 -3.75 5.16 -4.26
CA ARG A 168 -3.40 5.72 -5.56
C ARG A 168 -4.64 5.90 -6.41
N VAL A 169 -4.72 7.04 -7.10
CA VAL A 169 -5.77 7.38 -8.05
C VAL A 169 -5.14 7.71 -9.38
N PHE A 170 -5.46 6.97 -10.42
CA PHE A 170 -4.98 7.21 -11.77
C PHE A 170 -5.81 8.33 -12.41
N LEU A 171 -5.19 9.48 -12.58
CA LEU A 171 -5.80 10.65 -13.23
C LEU A 171 -5.80 10.52 -14.74
N THR A 172 -4.78 9.88 -15.27
CA THR A 172 -4.60 9.49 -16.68
C THR A 172 -3.88 8.15 -16.72
N ASP A 173 -3.66 7.57 -17.89
CA ASP A 173 -2.95 6.30 -18.05
C ASP A 173 -1.51 6.37 -17.51
N TRP A 174 -0.87 7.54 -17.51
CA TRP A 174 0.53 7.74 -17.14
C TRP A 174 0.75 8.65 -15.92
N ILE A 175 -0.31 9.23 -15.33
CA ILE A 175 -0.23 10.08 -14.12
C ILE A 175 -1.13 9.54 -13.05
N ALA A 176 -0.59 9.32 -11.85
CA ALA A 176 -1.35 9.00 -10.66
C ALA A 176 -1.13 10.01 -9.55
N TRP A 177 -2.15 10.22 -8.75
CA TRP A 177 -2.10 10.92 -7.48
C TRP A 177 -2.02 9.90 -6.35
N ASP A 178 -1.04 10.08 -5.46
CA ASP A 178 -0.78 9.21 -4.34
C ASP A 178 -1.11 9.88 -3.00
N LEU A 179 -1.70 9.12 -2.09
CA LEU A 179 -1.87 9.47 -0.68
C LEU A 179 -1.29 8.33 0.15
N SER A 180 -0.30 8.60 0.97
CA SER A 180 0.42 7.58 1.74
C SER A 180 0.48 7.90 3.22
N MET A 181 0.44 6.82 4.01
CA MET A 181 0.74 6.81 5.44
C MET A 181 1.84 5.77 5.68
N SER A 182 2.94 6.19 6.28
CA SER A 182 4.09 5.33 6.55
C SER A 182 4.49 5.40 8.01
N ASP A 183 4.97 4.28 8.55
CA ASP A 183 5.64 4.20 9.84
C ASP A 183 7.09 3.77 9.62
N TYR A 184 8.04 4.61 10.03
CA TYR A 184 9.47 4.37 9.95
C TYR A 184 9.99 4.00 11.33
N LEU A 185 10.42 2.74 11.49
CA LEU A 185 10.94 2.20 12.74
C LEU A 185 12.46 2.18 12.70
N PHE A 186 13.10 2.97 13.53
CA PHE A 186 14.56 2.95 13.74
C PHE A 186 14.90 3.22 15.20
N ASN A 187 16.14 2.93 15.57
CA ASN A 187 16.62 3.20 16.93
C ASN A 187 17.20 4.61 17.02
N THR A 188 16.96 5.28 18.14
CA THR A 188 17.57 6.57 18.43
C THR A 188 18.11 6.59 19.88
N GLU A 189 19.18 7.34 20.11
CA GLU A 189 19.82 7.51 21.44
C GLU A 189 19.79 8.97 21.93
N VAL A 190 19.05 9.85 21.25
CA VAL A 190 19.01 11.30 21.54
C VAL A 190 18.62 11.59 22.99
N THR A 191 17.82 10.75 23.61
CA THR A 191 17.38 10.90 25.01
C THR A 191 18.29 10.17 26.03
N GLY A 192 19.44 9.64 25.59
CA GLY A 192 20.44 8.98 26.44
C GLY A 192 20.21 7.49 26.68
N ALA A 193 19.16 6.90 26.11
CA ALA A 193 18.92 5.46 26.10
C ALA A 193 18.53 5.05 24.69
N SER A 194 19.06 3.93 24.22
CA SER A 194 18.66 3.37 22.91
C SER A 194 17.21 2.93 22.96
N LYS A 195 16.40 3.48 22.05
CA LYS A 195 14.95 3.22 21.96
C LYS A 195 14.56 3.08 20.50
N THR A 196 13.75 2.06 20.20
CA THR A 196 13.08 1.97 18.89
C THR A 196 11.92 2.97 18.87
N THR A 197 11.92 3.85 17.89
CA THR A 197 10.91 4.90 17.72
C THR A 197 10.01 4.63 16.55
N HIS A 198 8.75 5.06 16.66
CA HIS A 198 7.74 5.08 15.62
C HIS A 198 7.64 6.47 15.02
N ASN A 199 7.96 6.59 13.75
CA ASN A 199 7.99 7.88 13.10
C ASN A 199 6.95 7.89 11.97
N LEU A 200 5.80 8.49 12.28
CA LEU A 200 4.64 8.49 11.39
C LEU A 200 4.76 9.58 10.32
N ASN A 201 4.57 9.19 9.08
CA ASN A 201 4.57 10.08 7.92
C ASN A 201 3.21 10.03 7.23
N PHE A 202 2.68 11.22 6.91
CA PHE A 202 1.53 11.40 6.03
C PHE A 202 1.97 12.23 4.86
N ALA A 203 1.88 11.69 3.65
CA ALA A 203 2.33 12.35 2.45
C ALA A 203 1.34 12.21 1.31
N THR A 204 1.38 13.18 0.41
CA THR A 204 0.67 13.16 -0.86
C THR A 204 1.63 13.52 -1.98
N GLY A 205 1.37 13.05 -3.18
CA GLY A 205 2.26 13.30 -4.29
C GLY A 205 1.72 12.87 -5.63
N VAL A 206 2.61 12.86 -6.61
CA VAL A 206 2.30 12.50 -7.99
C VAL A 206 3.33 11.50 -8.47
N SER A 207 2.85 10.47 -9.14
CA SER A 207 3.66 9.45 -9.80
C SER A 207 3.41 9.44 -11.30
N PHE A 208 4.47 9.21 -12.06
CA PHE A 208 4.48 9.12 -13.51
C PHE A 208 4.90 7.71 -13.91
N TYR A 209 4.19 7.14 -14.88
CA TYR A 209 4.38 5.79 -15.39
C TYR A 209 4.95 5.84 -16.80
N PHE A 210 5.89 4.91 -17.08
CA PHE A 210 6.60 4.79 -18.36
C PHE A 210 6.75 3.33 -18.79
#